data_da39012195c2a6dd83252646f06386cc
#
_entry.id   da39012195c2a6dd83252646f06386cc
#
_cell.length_a   1.000
_cell.length_b   1.000
_cell.length_c   1.000
_cell.angle_alpha   90.00
_cell.angle_beta   90.00
_cell.angle_gamma   90.00
#
_symmetry.space_group_name_H-M   'P 1'
#
loop_
_entity.id
_entity.type
_entity.pdbx_description
1 polymer ?
#
loop_
_entity_poly.entity_id
_entity_poly.type
_entity_poly.pdbx_seq_one_letter_code
_entity_poly.pdbx_strand_id
1 'polypeptide(L)'
;MRHAVRRSPFVSLCLIPFFHLFANPAHASGERQLVAAINDYRTQPQRCERRIVRGSTPLVLKPKLALPVGYGGGLREGLKAAGYQAVKVRAIRLVGAEDAEEAFDMLRSDYCAALLDSQYADIGVSRSRNEWRVLLARPLLDAQLGDRRSASNALLAQVNAARAKPRLCGRKRFAAARPLTWNTALGTAAQRHSRAMANDNFFAHRDLDGDLPADRAWDAGYRGRQIGENIAAGQGSPSKAMAGWLASPGHCANLMNPMFTQVGAAFAENSRSDNGVYWTMLFGAP
;
A
#
# COMPACT_ATOMS: atom_id res chain seq x y z
N MET A 1 -44.29 -40.62 -65.26
CA MET A 1 -44.20 -40.44 -63.82
C MET A 1 -42.79 -40.81 -63.40
N ARG A 2 -41.90 -39.83 -63.13
CA ARG A 2 -40.53 -40.07 -62.70
C ARG A 2 -40.33 -39.38 -61.35
N HIS A 3 -40.13 -40.18 -60.29
CA HIS A 3 -39.81 -39.70 -58.96
C HIS A 3 -38.33 -39.32 -58.86
N ALA A 4 -38.06 -38.05 -58.52
CA ALA A 4 -36.71 -37.55 -58.23
C ALA A 4 -36.40 -37.70 -56.73
N VAL A 5 -35.38 -38.47 -56.41
CA VAL A 5 -34.87 -38.66 -55.05
C VAL A 5 -33.87 -37.54 -54.78
N ARG A 6 -34.15 -36.66 -53.85
CA ARG A 6 -33.26 -35.65 -53.33
C ARG A 6 -32.29 -36.30 -52.31
N ARG A 7 -30.99 -36.23 -52.56
CA ARG A 7 -29.93 -36.55 -51.61
C ARG A 7 -29.54 -35.30 -50.83
N SER A 8 -29.66 -35.34 -49.50
CA SER A 8 -29.14 -34.31 -48.56
C SER A 8 -27.65 -34.55 -48.31
N PRO A 9 -26.82 -33.50 -48.23
CA PRO A 9 -25.43 -33.64 -47.80
C PRO A 9 -25.33 -33.69 -46.27
N PHE A 10 -24.66 -34.73 -45.75
CA PHE A 10 -24.24 -34.82 -44.35
C PHE A 10 -23.09 -33.81 -44.12
N VAL A 11 -23.36 -32.80 -43.24
CA VAL A 11 -22.35 -31.93 -42.72
C VAL A 11 -21.73 -32.65 -41.50
N SER A 12 -20.48 -33.08 -41.65
CA SER A 12 -19.67 -33.67 -40.58
C SER A 12 -19.18 -32.55 -39.65
N LEU A 13 -19.76 -32.46 -38.47
CA LEU A 13 -19.38 -31.48 -37.43
C LEU A 13 -18.15 -32.05 -36.70
N CYS A 14 -16.94 -31.53 -37.03
CA CYS A 14 -15.72 -31.79 -36.25
C CYS A 14 -15.84 -31.11 -34.86
N LEU A 15 -16.12 -31.91 -33.85
CA LEU A 15 -16.00 -31.50 -32.46
C LEU A 15 -14.53 -31.42 -32.07
N ILE A 16 -13.99 -30.21 -31.95
CA ILE A 16 -12.68 -29.94 -31.34
C ILE A 16 -12.87 -30.02 -29.83
N PRO A 17 -12.17 -30.91 -29.12
CA PRO A 17 -12.26 -30.91 -27.64
C PRO A 17 -11.55 -29.68 -27.08
N PHE A 18 -12.29 -28.75 -26.55
CA PHE A 18 -11.75 -27.69 -25.68
C PHE A 18 -11.22 -28.36 -24.41
N PHE A 19 -9.90 -28.55 -24.33
CA PHE A 19 -9.22 -28.87 -23.09
C PHE A 19 -9.30 -27.63 -22.18
N HIS A 20 -10.32 -27.54 -21.36
CA HIS A 20 -10.29 -26.65 -20.22
C HIS A 20 -9.27 -27.19 -19.22
N LEU A 21 -8.13 -26.52 -19.13
CA LEU A 21 -7.21 -26.65 -18.00
C LEU A 21 -7.95 -26.20 -16.73
N PHE A 22 -8.70 -27.12 -16.13
CA PHE A 22 -9.22 -26.93 -14.78
C PHE A 22 -8.01 -26.93 -13.83
N ALA A 23 -7.68 -25.77 -13.26
CA ALA A 23 -6.80 -25.72 -12.11
C ALA A 23 -7.38 -26.63 -11.01
N ASN A 24 -6.58 -27.57 -10.54
CA ASN A 24 -7.00 -28.61 -9.60
C ASN A 24 -7.46 -27.94 -8.29
N PRO A 25 -8.72 -28.10 -7.81
CA PRO A 25 -9.23 -27.39 -6.64
C PRO A 25 -8.45 -27.68 -5.35
N ALA A 26 -7.73 -28.80 -5.28
CA ALA A 26 -6.87 -29.15 -4.14
C ALA A 26 -5.66 -28.23 -4.00
N HIS A 27 -5.05 -27.77 -5.11
CA HIS A 27 -3.91 -26.83 -5.05
C HIS A 27 -4.33 -25.44 -4.55
N ALA A 28 -5.49 -24.94 -5.01
CA ALA A 28 -6.03 -23.65 -4.54
C ALA A 28 -6.42 -23.67 -3.06
N SER A 29 -6.58 -24.84 -2.42
CA SER A 29 -6.82 -24.95 -0.97
C SER A 29 -5.54 -24.82 -0.15
N GLY A 30 -4.44 -25.46 -0.56
CA GLY A 30 -3.15 -25.40 0.13
C GLY A 30 -2.55 -24.00 0.15
N GLU A 31 -2.63 -23.28 -0.96
CA GLU A 31 -2.15 -21.88 -1.05
C GLU A 31 -2.93 -20.96 -0.11
N ARG A 32 -4.25 -21.12 -0.01
CA ARG A 32 -5.09 -20.38 0.94
C ARG A 32 -4.81 -20.76 2.39
N GLN A 33 -4.55 -22.04 2.68
CA GLN A 33 -4.16 -22.50 4.02
C GLN A 33 -2.84 -21.87 4.45
N LEU A 34 -1.82 -21.84 3.55
CA LEU A 34 -0.55 -21.17 3.84
C LEU A 34 -0.74 -19.68 4.13
N VAL A 35 -1.56 -18.98 3.35
CA VAL A 35 -1.86 -17.55 3.61
C VAL A 35 -2.57 -17.34 4.93
N ALA A 36 -3.49 -18.21 5.31
CA ALA A 36 -4.16 -18.15 6.61
C ALA A 36 -3.16 -18.34 7.76
N ALA A 37 -2.30 -19.37 7.70
CA ALA A 37 -1.27 -19.60 8.70
C ALA A 37 -0.28 -18.43 8.85
N ILE A 38 0.14 -17.83 7.71
CA ILE A 38 0.97 -16.61 7.71
C ILE A 38 0.24 -15.45 8.39
N ASN A 39 -1.03 -15.25 8.12
CA ASN A 39 -1.81 -14.15 8.68
C ASN A 39 -2.06 -14.33 10.19
N ASP A 40 -2.34 -15.55 10.64
CA ASP A 40 -2.46 -15.88 12.07
C ASP A 40 -1.15 -15.58 12.81
N TYR A 41 -0.02 -15.98 12.24
CA TYR A 41 1.31 -15.67 12.77
C TYR A 41 1.58 -14.17 12.82
N ARG A 42 1.21 -13.42 11.77
CA ARG A 42 1.44 -11.96 11.67
C ARG A 42 0.65 -11.15 12.68
N THR A 43 -0.55 -11.56 13.03
CA THR A 43 -1.45 -10.79 13.91
C THR A 43 -1.05 -10.85 15.38
N GLN A 44 -0.24 -11.83 15.77
CA GLN A 44 0.22 -12.03 17.13
C GLN A 44 1.65 -11.50 17.33
N PRO A 45 2.02 -11.06 18.54
CA PRO A 45 3.42 -10.79 18.86
C PRO A 45 4.25 -12.05 18.71
N GLN A 46 5.31 -11.98 17.92
CA GLN A 46 6.16 -13.15 17.61
C GLN A 46 7.61 -12.92 18.00
N ARG A 47 8.29 -13.99 18.39
CA ARG A 47 9.73 -13.97 18.51
C ARG A 47 10.35 -14.28 17.15
N CYS A 48 11.10 -13.32 16.61
CA CYS A 48 11.88 -13.51 15.39
C CYS A 48 13.35 -13.24 15.71
N GLU A 49 14.20 -14.21 15.45
CA GLU A 49 15.60 -14.19 15.87
C GLU A 49 15.72 -13.97 17.39
N ARG A 50 16.27 -12.84 17.83
CA ARG A 50 16.42 -12.48 19.25
C ARG A 50 15.48 -11.37 19.72
N ARG A 51 14.51 -10.97 18.89
CA ARG A 51 13.61 -9.83 19.14
C ARG A 51 12.16 -10.28 19.19
N ILE A 52 11.37 -9.61 20.02
CA ILE A 52 9.91 -9.73 19.98
C ILE A 52 9.42 -8.64 19.01
N VAL A 53 8.77 -9.08 17.94
CA VAL A 53 8.15 -8.20 16.93
C VAL A 53 6.66 -8.13 17.24
N ARG A 54 6.10 -6.94 17.30
CA ARG A 54 4.66 -6.73 17.50
C ARG A 54 3.88 -7.28 16.32
N GLY A 55 2.66 -7.73 16.57
CA GLY A 55 1.75 -8.15 15.52
C GLY A 55 1.54 -7.05 14.47
N SER A 56 1.36 -7.46 13.24
CA SER A 56 1.17 -6.64 12.06
C SER A 56 -0.21 -6.94 11.42
N THR A 57 -0.66 -6.08 10.53
CA THR A 57 -1.92 -6.31 9.79
C THR A 57 -1.81 -7.56 8.91
N PRO A 58 -2.92 -8.32 8.74
CA PRO A 58 -2.96 -9.42 7.79
C PRO A 58 -2.63 -8.97 6.37
N LEU A 59 -2.00 -9.87 5.62
CA LEU A 59 -1.74 -9.70 4.19
C LEU A 59 -3.00 -10.04 3.38
N VAL A 60 -3.25 -9.29 2.32
CA VAL A 60 -4.36 -9.54 1.40
C VAL A 60 -3.88 -10.45 0.26
N LEU A 61 -4.53 -11.60 0.09
CA LEU A 61 -4.23 -12.50 -1.04
C LEU A 61 -4.59 -11.84 -2.37
N LYS A 62 -3.60 -11.72 -3.25
CA LYS A 62 -3.76 -11.14 -4.59
C LYS A 62 -3.38 -12.18 -5.66
N PRO A 63 -4.35 -12.70 -6.44
CA PRO A 63 -4.05 -13.64 -7.53
C PRO A 63 -3.01 -13.12 -8.52
N LYS A 64 -3.01 -11.81 -8.79
CA LYS A 64 -2.03 -11.16 -9.67
C LYS A 64 -0.59 -11.21 -9.16
N LEU A 65 -0.37 -11.49 -7.88
CA LEU A 65 0.95 -11.74 -7.30
C LEU A 65 1.40 -13.21 -7.41
N ALA A 66 0.51 -14.13 -7.74
CA ALA A 66 0.82 -15.57 -7.81
C ALA A 66 1.56 -15.91 -9.12
N LEU A 67 2.76 -15.37 -9.31
CA LEU A 67 3.60 -15.77 -10.44
C LEU A 67 4.00 -17.26 -10.32
N PRO A 68 3.98 -18.03 -11.42
CA PRO A 68 4.32 -19.46 -11.40
C PRO A 68 5.68 -19.74 -10.76
N VAL A 69 5.82 -20.89 -10.10
CA VAL A 69 7.07 -21.30 -9.44
C VAL A 69 8.27 -21.25 -10.40
N GLY A 70 8.11 -21.72 -11.63
CA GLY A 70 9.14 -21.73 -12.66
C GLY A 70 9.33 -20.42 -13.44
N TYR A 71 8.67 -19.31 -13.03
CA TYR A 71 8.82 -18.04 -13.73
C TYR A 71 10.26 -17.53 -13.67
N GLY A 72 10.95 -17.51 -14.82
CA GLY A 72 12.37 -17.14 -14.95
C GLY A 72 12.62 -15.69 -15.42
N GLY A 73 11.57 -14.91 -15.68
CA GLY A 73 11.70 -13.50 -16.08
C GLY A 73 11.95 -12.56 -14.91
N GLY A 74 12.15 -11.28 -15.21
CA GLY A 74 12.27 -10.23 -14.21
C GLY A 74 10.99 -10.15 -13.35
N LEU A 75 11.14 -10.10 -12.02
CA LEU A 75 10.01 -10.13 -11.09
C LEU A 75 9.06 -8.95 -11.30
N ARG A 76 9.61 -7.74 -11.49
CA ARG A 76 8.80 -6.52 -11.70
C ARG A 76 8.06 -6.55 -13.03
N GLU A 77 8.71 -7.03 -14.10
CA GLU A 77 8.13 -7.18 -15.43
C GLU A 77 6.99 -8.19 -15.43
N GLY A 78 7.19 -9.32 -14.76
CA GLY A 78 6.15 -10.35 -14.63
C GLY A 78 4.93 -9.84 -13.86
N LEU A 79 5.14 -9.11 -12.77
CA LEU A 79 4.04 -8.51 -12.00
C LEU A 79 3.33 -7.42 -12.79
N LYS A 80 4.06 -6.58 -13.52
CA LYS A 80 3.48 -5.56 -14.39
C LYS A 80 2.63 -6.19 -15.51
N ALA A 81 3.11 -7.27 -16.12
CA ALA A 81 2.36 -8.04 -17.12
C ALA A 81 1.09 -8.68 -16.52
N ALA A 82 1.14 -9.12 -15.27
CA ALA A 82 -0.03 -9.60 -14.51
C ALA A 82 -0.98 -8.47 -14.05
N GLY A 83 -0.66 -7.20 -14.36
CA GLY A 83 -1.43 -6.04 -13.94
C GLY A 83 -1.32 -5.73 -12.45
N TYR A 84 -0.16 -6.04 -11.84
CA TYR A 84 0.15 -5.68 -10.47
C TYR A 84 1.39 -4.77 -10.43
N GLN A 85 1.26 -3.63 -9.78
CA GLN A 85 2.37 -2.70 -9.56
C GLN A 85 2.73 -2.66 -8.08
N ALA A 86 4.01 -2.81 -7.79
CA ALA A 86 4.53 -2.84 -6.43
C ALA A 86 5.68 -1.84 -6.25
N VAL A 87 5.72 -1.20 -5.09
CA VAL A 87 6.86 -0.42 -4.62
C VAL A 87 7.97 -1.35 -4.15
N LYS A 88 7.60 -2.37 -3.36
CA LYS A 88 8.53 -3.34 -2.78
C LYS A 88 7.95 -4.74 -2.99
N VAL A 89 8.79 -5.66 -3.44
CA VAL A 89 8.43 -7.07 -3.59
C VAL A 89 9.55 -7.91 -3.02
N ARG A 90 9.20 -8.93 -2.27
CA ARG A 90 10.10 -10.00 -1.85
C ARG A 90 9.56 -11.32 -2.37
N ALA A 91 10.37 -12.03 -3.13
CA ALA A 91 10.11 -13.40 -3.55
C ALA A 91 10.83 -14.35 -2.59
N ILE A 92 10.11 -15.37 -2.14
CA ILE A 92 10.63 -16.48 -1.37
C ILE A 92 10.29 -17.75 -2.13
N ARG A 93 11.28 -18.60 -2.34
CA ARG A 93 11.11 -19.92 -2.94
C ARG A 93 11.43 -20.97 -1.87
N LEU A 94 10.50 -21.90 -1.68
CA LEU A 94 10.68 -23.05 -0.80
C LEU A 94 10.70 -24.30 -1.66
N VAL A 95 11.54 -25.24 -1.32
CA VAL A 95 11.69 -26.54 -2.00
C VAL A 95 11.63 -27.63 -0.95
N GLY A 96 10.81 -28.63 -1.19
CA GLY A 96 10.70 -29.80 -0.31
C GLY A 96 9.42 -29.83 0.54
N ALA A 97 8.70 -28.72 0.69
CA ALA A 97 7.46 -28.68 1.47
C ALA A 97 6.31 -29.42 0.73
N GLU A 98 5.82 -30.49 1.32
CA GLU A 98 4.76 -31.31 0.71
C GLU A 98 3.38 -30.70 0.92
N ASP A 99 3.19 -29.86 1.93
CA ASP A 99 1.92 -29.19 2.23
C ASP A 99 2.10 -27.76 2.77
N ALA A 100 0.99 -27.13 3.14
CA ALA A 100 0.97 -25.75 3.61
C ALA A 100 1.55 -25.60 5.03
N GLU A 101 1.51 -26.62 5.85
CA GLU A 101 2.04 -26.64 7.22
C GLU A 101 3.57 -26.68 7.18
N GLU A 102 4.14 -27.58 6.40
CA GLU A 102 5.59 -27.64 6.19
C GLU A 102 6.13 -26.37 5.52
N ALA A 103 5.42 -25.85 4.53
CA ALA A 103 5.80 -24.59 3.90
C ALA A 103 5.77 -23.42 4.89
N PHE A 104 4.80 -23.39 5.79
CA PHE A 104 4.72 -22.37 6.84
C PHE A 104 5.84 -22.51 7.86
N ASP A 105 6.19 -23.74 8.26
CA ASP A 105 7.28 -24.01 9.20
C ASP A 105 8.63 -23.54 8.67
N MET A 106 8.90 -23.79 7.38
CA MET A 106 10.10 -23.27 6.70
C MET A 106 10.08 -21.73 6.67
N LEU A 107 8.94 -21.13 6.36
CA LEU A 107 8.80 -19.67 6.31
C LEU A 107 9.04 -19.01 7.66
N ARG A 108 8.44 -19.53 8.73
CA ARG A 108 8.59 -18.95 10.08
C ARG A 108 9.99 -19.12 10.62
N SER A 109 10.68 -20.20 10.26
CA SER A 109 12.06 -20.47 10.66
C SER A 109 13.04 -19.51 9.99
N ASP A 110 13.00 -19.45 8.66
CA ASP A 110 14.06 -18.81 7.87
C ASP A 110 13.72 -17.38 7.42
N TYR A 111 12.44 -17.03 7.43
CA TYR A 111 11.94 -15.77 6.88
C TYR A 111 11.03 -14.99 7.83
N CYS A 112 11.07 -15.25 9.14
CA CYS A 112 10.20 -14.60 10.13
C CYS A 112 10.23 -13.07 10.02
N ALA A 113 11.41 -12.47 9.81
CA ALA A 113 11.54 -11.02 9.65
C ALA A 113 10.77 -10.50 8.43
N ALA A 114 10.77 -11.24 7.33
CA ALA A 114 10.02 -10.86 6.13
C ALA A 114 8.51 -11.03 6.34
N LEU A 115 8.09 -12.12 6.99
CA LEU A 115 6.68 -12.34 7.32
C LEU A 115 6.12 -11.26 8.23
N LEU A 116 6.90 -10.76 9.18
CA LEU A 116 6.47 -9.77 10.18
C LEU A 116 6.70 -8.31 9.74
N ASP A 117 7.33 -8.09 8.58
CA ASP A 117 7.55 -6.74 8.06
C ASP A 117 6.19 -6.08 7.73
N SER A 118 5.86 -5.03 8.49
CA SER A 118 4.60 -4.27 8.37
C SER A 118 4.49 -3.49 7.05
N GLN A 119 5.57 -3.35 6.30
CA GLN A 119 5.55 -2.70 5.00
C GLN A 119 4.85 -3.53 3.93
N TYR A 120 4.80 -4.86 4.07
CA TYR A 120 4.05 -5.71 3.15
C TYR A 120 2.57 -5.72 3.51
N ALA A 121 1.74 -5.51 2.49
CA ALA A 121 0.27 -5.49 2.61
C ALA A 121 -0.40 -6.60 1.79
N ASP A 122 0.23 -7.07 0.72
CA ASP A 122 -0.32 -8.06 -0.19
C ASP A 122 0.58 -9.30 -0.27
N ILE A 123 -0.04 -10.45 -0.54
CA ILE A 123 0.64 -11.73 -0.72
C ILE A 123 0.11 -12.45 -1.96
N GLY A 124 1.01 -13.09 -2.69
CA GLY A 124 0.70 -14.07 -3.72
C GLY A 124 1.40 -15.38 -3.42
N VAL A 125 0.71 -16.48 -3.60
CA VAL A 125 1.26 -17.82 -3.40
C VAL A 125 0.99 -18.65 -4.62
N SER A 126 1.99 -19.35 -5.11
CA SER A 126 1.88 -20.38 -6.12
C SER A 126 2.63 -21.63 -5.69
N ARG A 127 2.12 -22.79 -6.10
CA ARG A 127 2.70 -24.10 -5.81
C ARG A 127 2.83 -24.93 -7.07
N SER A 128 3.90 -25.69 -7.14
CA SER A 128 4.09 -26.75 -8.15
C SER A 128 4.77 -27.95 -7.49
N ARG A 129 4.02 -29.04 -7.31
CA ARG A 129 4.44 -30.21 -6.53
C ARG A 129 4.87 -29.82 -5.11
N ASN A 130 6.15 -30.02 -4.75
CA ASN A 130 6.76 -29.68 -3.46
C ASN A 130 7.54 -28.36 -3.49
N GLU A 131 7.33 -27.54 -4.52
CA GLU A 131 7.89 -26.19 -4.60
C GLU A 131 6.81 -25.13 -4.39
N TRP A 132 7.12 -24.16 -3.54
CA TRP A 132 6.26 -23.02 -3.26
C TRP A 132 6.97 -21.72 -3.61
N ARG A 133 6.22 -20.79 -4.14
CA ARG A 133 6.66 -19.42 -4.34
C ARG A 133 5.73 -18.49 -3.59
N VAL A 134 6.29 -17.74 -2.66
CA VAL A 134 5.57 -16.73 -1.88
C VAL A 134 6.10 -15.36 -2.29
N LEU A 135 5.22 -14.49 -2.75
CA LEU A 135 5.52 -13.09 -3.05
C LEU A 135 4.85 -12.21 -2.01
N LEU A 136 5.65 -11.51 -1.23
CA LEU A 136 5.20 -10.45 -0.33
C LEU A 136 5.36 -9.12 -1.05
N ALA A 137 4.31 -8.31 -1.07
CA ALA A 137 4.38 -7.05 -1.80
C ALA A 137 3.78 -5.88 -1.01
N ARG A 138 4.39 -4.72 -1.23
CA ARG A 138 3.76 -3.43 -0.97
C ARG A 138 3.24 -2.89 -2.30
N PRO A 139 1.92 -2.77 -2.49
CA PRO A 139 1.36 -2.25 -3.73
C PRO A 139 1.82 -0.82 -3.96
N LEU A 140 2.05 -0.47 -5.23
CA LEU A 140 2.41 0.89 -5.61
C LEU A 140 1.27 1.84 -5.31
N LEU A 141 0.04 1.41 -5.54
CA LEU A 141 -1.16 2.21 -5.30
C LEU A 141 -2.38 1.32 -5.15
N ASP A 142 -3.17 1.59 -4.12
CA ASP A 142 -4.60 1.34 -4.21
C ASP A 142 -5.19 2.44 -5.10
N ALA A 143 -6.07 2.09 -6.02
CA ALA A 143 -6.81 3.03 -6.88
C ALA A 143 -7.68 4.06 -6.10
N GLN A 144 -7.47 4.17 -4.79
CA GLN A 144 -8.19 5.02 -3.85
C GLN A 144 -7.53 6.39 -3.60
N LEU A 145 -6.41 6.70 -4.29
CA LEU A 145 -5.81 8.03 -4.17
C LEU A 145 -6.72 9.12 -4.73
N GLY A 146 -7.51 8.79 -5.74
CA GLY A 146 -8.30 9.76 -6.47
C GLY A 146 -7.42 10.79 -7.20
N ASP A 147 -8.04 11.80 -7.74
CA ASP A 147 -7.28 12.96 -8.20
C ASP A 147 -6.75 13.78 -7.00
N ARG A 148 -5.74 14.60 -7.25
CA ARG A 148 -5.07 15.39 -6.20
C ARG A 148 -6.03 16.31 -5.44
N ARG A 149 -7.01 16.89 -6.13
CA ARG A 149 -7.99 17.79 -5.52
C ARG A 149 -8.91 17.04 -4.55
N SER A 150 -9.42 15.90 -4.98
CA SER A 150 -10.25 15.02 -4.16
C SER A 150 -9.51 14.53 -2.93
N ALA A 151 -8.24 14.12 -3.08
CA ALA A 151 -7.41 13.69 -1.95
C ALA A 151 -7.14 14.83 -0.96
N SER A 152 -6.86 16.03 -1.44
CA SER A 152 -6.66 17.22 -0.61
C SER A 152 -7.93 17.60 0.16
N ASN A 153 -9.08 17.56 -0.50
CA ASN A 153 -10.38 17.82 0.12
C ASN A 153 -10.72 16.76 1.19
N ALA A 154 -10.41 15.50 0.91
CA ALA A 154 -10.60 14.41 1.86
C ALA A 154 -9.74 14.60 3.12
N LEU A 155 -8.46 15.01 2.95
CA LEU A 155 -7.58 15.33 4.09
C LEU A 155 -8.10 16.52 4.90
N LEU A 156 -8.55 17.60 4.25
CA LEU A 156 -9.16 18.75 4.92
C LEU A 156 -10.38 18.35 5.74
N ALA A 157 -11.28 17.57 5.17
CA ALA A 157 -12.47 17.06 5.86
C ALA A 157 -12.11 16.20 7.08
N GLN A 158 -11.14 15.28 6.91
CA GLN A 158 -10.73 14.36 7.97
C GLN A 158 -9.99 15.07 9.11
N VAL A 159 -9.11 16.04 8.82
CA VAL A 159 -8.45 16.82 9.88
C VAL A 159 -9.45 17.63 10.66
N ASN A 160 -10.44 18.23 10.00
CA ASN A 160 -11.48 19.00 10.68
C ASN A 160 -12.41 18.11 11.50
N ALA A 161 -12.73 16.92 11.04
CA ALA A 161 -13.46 15.93 11.83
C ALA A 161 -12.66 15.48 13.07
N ALA A 162 -11.34 15.34 12.96
CA ALA A 162 -10.47 15.01 14.09
C ALA A 162 -10.41 16.16 15.11
N ARG A 163 -10.31 17.41 14.64
CA ARG A 163 -10.26 18.62 15.48
C ARG A 163 -11.56 18.92 16.21
N ALA A 164 -12.69 18.49 15.70
CA ALA A 164 -14.01 18.72 16.29
C ALA A 164 -14.21 18.05 17.68
N LYS A 165 -13.33 17.12 18.06
CA LYS A 165 -13.43 16.37 19.32
C LYS A 165 -12.12 16.43 20.10
N PRO A 166 -12.17 16.45 21.46
CA PRO A 166 -10.97 16.33 22.28
C PRO A 166 -10.21 15.03 21.94
N ARG A 167 -8.88 15.10 21.98
CA ARG A 167 -8.04 13.95 21.64
C ARG A 167 -6.81 13.83 22.53
N LEU A 168 -6.40 12.59 22.77
CA LEU A 168 -5.15 12.26 23.43
C LEU A 168 -4.10 11.97 22.35
N CYS A 169 -3.06 12.80 22.26
CA CYS A 169 -1.91 12.61 21.38
C CYS A 169 -0.71 12.13 22.22
N GLY A 170 -0.46 10.83 22.23
CA GLY A 170 0.45 10.24 23.21
C GLY A 170 -0.06 10.43 24.62
N ARG A 171 0.69 11.15 25.45
CA ARG A 171 0.29 11.48 26.83
C ARG A 171 -0.33 12.88 26.98
N LYS A 172 -0.34 13.69 25.93
CA LYS A 172 -0.84 15.05 25.95
C LYS A 172 -2.30 15.10 25.47
N ARG A 173 -3.18 15.67 26.31
CA ARG A 173 -4.58 15.90 25.96
C ARG A 173 -4.72 17.24 25.23
N PHE A 174 -5.43 17.22 24.11
CA PHE A 174 -5.85 18.39 23.36
C PHE A 174 -7.37 18.54 23.47
N ALA A 175 -7.84 19.76 23.70
CA ALA A 175 -9.25 20.10 23.54
C ALA A 175 -9.65 20.07 22.05
N ALA A 176 -10.94 20.10 21.78
CA ALA A 176 -11.41 20.39 20.43
C ALA A 176 -10.87 21.74 19.96
N ALA A 177 -10.49 21.81 18.70
CA ALA A 177 -9.93 23.01 18.08
C ALA A 177 -10.81 23.48 16.92
N ARG A 178 -10.75 24.77 16.60
CA ARG A 178 -11.48 25.34 15.44
C ARG A 178 -11.09 24.62 14.16
N PRO A 179 -12.02 24.47 13.19
CA PRO A 179 -11.69 23.88 11.90
C PRO A 179 -10.62 24.72 11.17
N LEU A 180 -9.79 24.06 10.41
CA LEU A 180 -8.82 24.67 9.52
C LEU A 180 -9.50 25.07 8.21
N THR A 181 -9.07 26.20 7.64
CA THR A 181 -9.46 26.64 6.31
C THR A 181 -8.34 26.28 5.31
N TRP A 182 -8.72 26.01 4.07
CA TRP A 182 -7.75 25.75 3.02
C TRP A 182 -6.96 27.03 2.67
N ASN A 183 -5.64 26.87 2.52
CA ASN A 183 -4.77 27.92 2.01
C ASN A 183 -3.99 27.41 0.79
N THR A 184 -4.12 28.10 -0.34
CA THR A 184 -3.54 27.67 -1.60
C THR A 184 -2.01 27.70 -1.61
N ALA A 185 -1.39 28.68 -0.94
CA ALA A 185 0.07 28.75 -0.83
C ALA A 185 0.63 27.55 -0.04
N LEU A 186 0.00 27.19 1.10
CA LEU A 186 0.35 25.98 1.83
C LEU A 186 0.14 24.71 0.99
N GLY A 187 -0.96 24.64 0.21
CA GLY A 187 -1.22 23.53 -0.71
C GLY A 187 -0.15 23.40 -1.79
N THR A 188 0.30 24.53 -2.34
CA THR A 188 1.37 24.57 -3.35
C THR A 188 2.70 24.10 -2.75
N ALA A 189 3.08 24.59 -1.57
CA ALA A 189 4.29 24.16 -0.86
C ALA A 189 4.24 22.65 -0.55
N ALA A 190 3.11 22.16 -0.04
CA ALA A 190 2.90 20.73 0.23
C ALA A 190 3.06 19.88 -1.04
N GLN A 191 2.51 20.33 -2.17
CA GLN A 191 2.63 19.62 -3.44
C GLN A 191 4.07 19.60 -3.97
N ARG A 192 4.82 20.72 -3.86
CA ARG A 192 6.23 20.79 -4.26
C ARG A 192 7.06 19.81 -3.42
N HIS A 193 6.90 19.82 -2.10
CA HIS A 193 7.64 18.94 -1.21
C HIS A 193 7.30 17.46 -1.40
N SER A 194 6.02 17.10 -1.55
CA SER A 194 5.64 15.73 -1.89
C SER A 194 6.26 15.25 -3.19
N ARG A 195 6.33 16.12 -4.21
CA ARG A 195 7.01 15.81 -5.49
C ARG A 195 8.50 15.66 -5.36
N ALA A 196 9.17 16.53 -4.59
CA ALA A 196 10.59 16.42 -4.32
C ALA A 196 10.89 15.08 -3.63
N MET A 197 10.21 14.76 -2.54
CA MET A 197 10.37 13.47 -1.87
C MET A 197 10.16 12.28 -2.81
N ALA A 198 9.15 12.34 -3.68
CA ALA A 198 8.84 11.27 -4.62
C ALA A 198 9.87 11.13 -5.73
N ASN A 199 10.34 12.24 -6.32
CA ASN A 199 11.22 12.22 -7.48
C ASN A 199 12.69 11.95 -7.09
N ASP A 200 13.12 12.52 -5.97
CA ASP A 200 14.50 12.47 -5.51
C ASP A 200 14.70 11.38 -4.44
N ASN A 201 13.64 10.59 -4.19
CA ASN A 201 13.65 9.39 -3.35
C ASN A 201 14.18 9.64 -1.92
N PHE A 202 13.69 10.67 -1.25
CA PHE A 202 14.01 10.96 0.14
C PHE A 202 12.74 11.09 0.99
N PHE A 203 12.89 11.05 2.31
CA PHE A 203 11.78 11.23 3.25
C PHE A 203 12.26 12.01 4.48
N ALA A 204 12.09 13.33 4.44
CA ALA A 204 12.52 14.24 5.50
C ALA A 204 11.72 15.55 5.45
N HIS A 205 11.67 16.26 6.60
CA HIS A 205 11.10 17.60 6.68
C HIS A 205 11.99 18.67 5.99
N ARG A 206 13.30 18.52 6.06
CA ARG A 206 14.25 19.34 5.31
C ARG A 206 14.43 18.71 3.94
N ASP A 207 14.31 19.50 2.88
CA ASP A 207 14.57 19.00 1.53
C ASP A 207 16.09 18.98 1.20
N LEU A 208 16.40 18.54 -0.01
CA LEU A 208 17.81 18.38 -0.45
C LEU A 208 18.53 19.70 -0.66
N ASP A 209 17.79 20.79 -0.89
CA ASP A 209 18.33 22.15 -1.02
C ASP A 209 18.56 22.80 0.36
N GLY A 210 18.07 22.16 1.42
CA GLY A 210 18.23 22.60 2.79
C GLY A 210 17.03 23.36 3.34
N ASP A 211 15.98 23.55 2.56
CA ASP A 211 14.79 24.29 2.95
C ASP A 211 13.95 23.57 3.99
N LEU A 212 13.50 24.32 4.97
CA LEU A 212 12.54 23.88 5.99
C LEU A 212 11.09 24.10 5.51
N PRO A 213 10.10 23.52 6.17
CA PRO A 213 8.69 23.72 5.84
C PRO A 213 8.27 25.20 5.78
N ALA A 214 8.87 26.05 6.63
CA ALA A 214 8.61 27.48 6.66
C ALA A 214 9.14 28.17 5.40
N ASP A 215 10.34 27.82 4.96
CA ASP A 215 10.96 28.40 3.76
C ASP A 215 10.12 28.08 2.53
N ARG A 216 9.74 26.81 2.35
CA ARG A 216 8.88 26.38 1.26
C ARG A 216 7.50 27.02 1.26
N ALA A 217 6.90 27.21 2.46
CA ALA A 217 5.64 27.91 2.57
C ALA A 217 5.77 29.39 2.17
N TRP A 218 6.85 30.03 2.60
CA TRP A 218 7.16 31.42 2.24
C TRP A 218 7.38 31.59 0.74
N ASP A 219 8.14 30.71 0.11
CA ASP A 219 8.40 30.71 -1.33
C ASP A 219 7.13 30.46 -2.16
N ALA A 220 6.17 29.74 -1.58
CA ALA A 220 4.86 29.55 -2.19
C ALA A 220 3.91 30.75 -1.96
N GLY A 221 4.35 31.80 -1.26
CA GLY A 221 3.59 33.01 -1.02
C GLY A 221 2.80 33.03 0.31
N TYR A 222 3.02 32.07 1.21
CA TYR A 222 2.42 32.10 2.54
C TYR A 222 3.14 33.13 3.42
N ARG A 223 2.38 33.95 4.19
CA ARG A 223 2.93 35.03 5.02
C ARG A 223 2.53 34.94 6.50
N GLY A 224 2.18 33.74 6.97
CA GLY A 224 1.89 33.51 8.37
C GLY A 224 3.16 33.37 9.24
N ARG A 225 2.95 33.41 10.55
CA ARG A 225 4.04 33.44 11.55
C ARG A 225 4.49 32.06 12.01
N GLN A 226 3.62 31.06 11.94
CA GLN A 226 3.92 29.70 12.40
C GLN A 226 3.59 28.70 11.31
N ILE A 227 4.49 27.76 11.13
CA ILE A 227 4.31 26.63 10.19
C ILE A 227 4.53 25.34 10.98
N GLY A 228 3.64 24.39 10.76
CA GLY A 228 3.80 22.99 11.14
C GLY A 228 3.72 22.10 9.91
N GLU A 229 4.34 20.94 9.97
CA GLU A 229 4.30 19.97 8.87
C GLU A 229 4.10 18.56 9.39
N ASN A 230 3.27 17.81 8.71
CA ASN A 230 3.19 16.36 8.79
C ASN A 230 3.53 15.78 7.43
N ILE A 231 4.47 14.83 7.39
CA ILE A 231 4.77 14.05 6.21
C ILE A 231 4.43 12.58 6.45
N ALA A 232 4.12 11.86 5.37
CA ALA A 232 3.90 10.42 5.41
C ALA A 232 4.32 9.80 4.07
N ALA A 233 4.70 8.52 4.09
CA ALA A 233 5.15 7.83 2.89
C ALA A 233 4.65 6.38 2.86
N GLY A 234 4.18 5.95 1.70
CA GLY A 234 3.70 4.60 1.47
C GLY A 234 2.21 4.35 1.75
N GLN A 235 1.46 5.36 2.21
CA GLN A 235 0.03 5.22 2.43
C GLN A 235 -0.73 5.40 1.12
N GLY A 236 -1.47 4.36 0.70
CA GLY A 236 -2.21 4.33 -0.57
C GLY A 236 -3.56 5.09 -0.55
N SER A 237 -3.87 5.86 0.51
CA SER A 237 -5.09 6.69 0.54
C SER A 237 -4.97 7.82 1.55
N PRO A 238 -5.77 8.91 1.39
CA PRO A 238 -5.85 10.00 2.37
C PRO A 238 -6.19 9.50 3.78
N SER A 239 -7.11 8.54 3.89
CA SER A 239 -7.53 7.98 5.18
C SER A 239 -6.42 7.20 5.87
N LYS A 240 -5.59 6.46 5.12
CA LYS A 240 -4.43 5.76 5.69
C LYS A 240 -3.35 6.74 6.15
N ALA A 241 -3.09 7.82 5.39
CA ALA A 241 -2.17 8.87 5.81
C ALA A 241 -2.65 9.56 7.09
N MET A 242 -3.93 9.95 7.13
CA MET A 242 -4.55 10.58 8.29
C MET A 242 -4.53 9.67 9.54
N ALA A 243 -4.85 8.39 9.39
CA ALA A 243 -4.77 7.41 10.48
C ALA A 243 -3.36 7.28 11.04
N GLY A 244 -2.33 7.24 10.16
CA GLY A 244 -0.93 7.22 10.57
C GLY A 244 -0.53 8.46 11.35
N TRP A 245 -0.92 9.65 10.91
CA TRP A 245 -0.65 10.90 11.61
C TRP A 245 -1.37 10.96 12.98
N LEU A 246 -2.62 10.52 13.06
CA LEU A 246 -3.36 10.49 14.33
C LEU A 246 -2.76 9.50 15.32
N ALA A 247 -2.17 8.41 14.87
CA ALA A 247 -1.52 7.41 15.72
C ALA A 247 -0.14 7.87 16.26
N SER A 248 0.51 8.84 15.59
CA SER A 248 1.81 9.37 15.99
C SER A 248 1.64 10.58 16.93
N PRO A 249 2.20 10.57 18.15
CA PRO A 249 2.02 11.66 19.11
C PRO A 249 2.38 13.06 18.58
N GLY A 250 3.49 13.19 17.86
CA GLY A 250 3.96 14.46 17.30
C GLY A 250 3.05 14.97 16.16
N HIS A 251 2.74 14.08 15.19
CA HIS A 251 1.85 14.43 14.09
C HIS A 251 0.42 14.74 14.58
N CYS A 252 -0.08 13.96 15.54
CA CYS A 252 -1.37 14.21 16.19
C CYS A 252 -1.39 15.57 16.90
N ALA A 253 -0.30 15.96 17.57
CA ALA A 253 -0.18 17.27 18.20
C ALA A 253 -0.27 18.41 17.18
N ASN A 254 0.35 18.29 16.01
CA ASN A 254 0.22 19.27 14.93
C ASN A 254 -1.23 19.36 14.43
N LEU A 255 -1.89 18.22 14.18
CA LEU A 255 -3.30 18.19 13.77
C LEU A 255 -4.23 18.89 14.76
N MET A 256 -3.98 18.73 16.07
CA MET A 256 -4.81 19.26 17.14
C MET A 256 -4.37 20.62 17.67
N ASN A 257 -3.28 21.19 17.16
CA ASN A 257 -2.76 22.48 17.65
C ASN A 257 -3.77 23.61 17.38
N PRO A 258 -4.30 24.27 18.43
CA PRO A 258 -5.31 25.33 18.27
C PRO A 258 -4.75 26.61 17.62
N MET A 259 -3.44 26.79 17.60
CA MET A 259 -2.80 27.96 16.97
C MET A 259 -2.92 27.93 15.45
N PHE A 260 -2.98 26.75 14.85
CA PHE A 260 -3.15 26.63 13.41
C PHE A 260 -4.60 26.87 13.00
N THR A 261 -4.80 27.73 12.02
CA THR A 261 -6.10 28.10 11.45
C THR A 261 -6.21 27.79 9.97
N GLN A 262 -5.08 27.53 9.31
CA GLN A 262 -5.00 27.25 7.86
C GLN A 262 -4.23 25.97 7.61
N VAL A 263 -4.55 25.32 6.48
CA VAL A 263 -3.92 24.08 6.06
C VAL A 263 -3.82 23.99 4.54
N GLY A 264 -2.77 23.34 4.07
CA GLY A 264 -2.65 22.86 2.69
C GLY A 264 -2.07 21.47 2.73
N ALA A 265 -2.59 20.57 1.89
CA ALA A 265 -2.14 19.19 1.85
C ALA A 265 -2.09 18.68 0.41
N ALA A 266 -1.14 17.80 0.15
CA ALA A 266 -0.98 17.19 -1.16
C ALA A 266 -0.30 15.83 -1.07
N PHE A 267 -0.34 15.10 -2.18
CA PHE A 267 0.49 13.91 -2.37
C PHE A 267 1.19 13.95 -3.73
N ALA A 268 2.25 13.17 -3.82
CA ALA A 268 2.87 12.81 -5.08
C ALA A 268 3.23 11.33 -5.09
N GLU A 269 3.30 10.77 -6.29
CA GLU A 269 3.60 9.37 -6.51
C GLU A 269 4.73 9.21 -7.51
N ASN A 270 5.61 8.25 -7.24
CA ASN A 270 6.64 7.81 -8.17
C ASN A 270 6.90 6.32 -7.95
N SER A 271 6.56 5.51 -8.96
CA SER A 271 6.75 4.06 -8.92
C SER A 271 8.20 3.61 -8.77
N ARG A 272 9.16 4.48 -9.05
CA ARG A 272 10.59 4.21 -8.93
C ARG A 272 11.17 4.56 -7.57
N SER A 273 10.42 5.30 -6.74
CA SER A 273 10.87 5.65 -5.39
C SER A 273 10.56 4.54 -4.38
N ASP A 274 11.30 4.51 -3.27
CA ASP A 274 11.21 3.45 -2.24
C ASP A 274 9.83 3.37 -1.59
N ASN A 275 9.14 4.51 -1.46
CA ASN A 275 7.84 4.57 -0.81
C ASN A 275 6.66 4.68 -1.77
N GLY A 276 6.89 4.99 -3.04
CA GLY A 276 5.87 5.08 -4.08
C GLY A 276 4.93 6.27 -3.96
N VAL A 277 4.45 6.57 -2.77
CA VAL A 277 3.55 7.69 -2.48
C VAL A 277 4.08 8.51 -1.31
N TYR A 278 4.06 9.83 -1.43
CA TYR A 278 4.51 10.75 -0.41
C TYR A 278 3.44 11.82 -0.16
N TRP A 279 3.15 12.03 1.10
CA TRP A 279 2.12 12.97 1.57
C TRP A 279 2.77 14.10 2.34
N THR A 280 2.29 15.31 2.14
CA THR A 280 2.65 16.48 2.94
C THR A 280 1.39 17.23 3.33
N MET A 281 1.31 17.60 4.60
CA MET A 281 0.28 18.51 5.14
C MET A 281 0.96 19.62 5.89
N LEU A 282 0.82 20.85 5.41
CA LEU A 282 1.33 22.07 6.04
C LEU A 282 0.21 22.77 6.78
N PHE A 283 0.51 23.18 7.98
CA PHE A 283 -0.36 23.99 8.84
C PHE A 283 0.19 25.39 8.97
N GLY A 284 -0.69 26.40 9.07
CA GLY A 284 -0.29 27.77 9.22
C GLY A 284 -1.15 28.54 10.23
N ALA A 285 -0.50 29.49 10.88
CA ALA A 285 -1.15 30.56 11.63
C ALA A 285 -0.78 31.90 11.01
N PRO A 286 -1.75 32.83 10.77
CA PRO A 286 -1.50 34.17 10.23
C PRO A 286 -0.54 35.02 11.06
#